data_cbed5f91a0cf9812c02495b5246d930f
#
_entry.id   cbed5f91a0cf9812c02495b5246d930f
#
_cell.length_a   1.000
_cell.length_b   1.000
_cell.length_c   1.000
_cell.angle_alpha   90.00
_cell.angle_beta   90.00
_cell.angle_gamma   90.00
#
_symmetry.space_group_name_H-M   'P 1'
#
loop_
_entity.id
_entity.type
_entity.pdbx_description
1 polymer ?
#
loop_
_entity_poly.entity_id
_entity_poly.type
_entity_poly.pdbx_seq_one_letter_code
_entity_poly.pdbx_strand_id
1 'polypeptide(L)'
;MSRKPLVDPRRVREEIAQSAARLIAEDGLDYAGAKRKAARQLLGDTRVAGEWLPDNDLIEEELREYLALFQSDTQPDELRRLREIALDWMRRLAEFNPYVTGAVLNGTANAHSDIHLQTFTDNPKDVAIYLLNQNVQYDVSETRHFAGRGDVETLSFLWRPRRDMDAIGIHVALYASDDLRGAVKA
;
A
#
# COMPACT_ATOMS: atom_id res chain seq x y z
N MET A 1 34.12 -8.17 33.43
CA MET A 1 33.77 -8.02 32.00
C MET A 1 32.26 -8.23 31.85
N SER A 2 31.56 -7.16 31.75
CA SER A 2 30.08 -7.19 31.55
C SER A 2 29.80 -7.67 30.14
N ARG A 3 29.27 -8.91 29.99
CA ARG A 3 28.72 -9.37 28.68
C ARG A 3 27.51 -8.49 28.38
N LYS A 4 27.60 -7.68 27.31
CA LYS A 4 26.39 -7.07 26.69
C LYS A 4 25.42 -8.24 26.48
N PRO A 5 24.14 -8.10 26.89
CA PRO A 5 23.15 -9.11 26.57
C PRO A 5 23.12 -9.26 25.04
N LEU A 6 23.27 -10.50 24.58
CA LEU A 6 23.07 -10.84 23.16
C LEU A 6 21.62 -10.46 22.83
N VAL A 7 21.47 -9.38 22.09
CA VAL A 7 20.14 -8.96 21.60
C VAL A 7 19.74 -10.01 20.57
N ASP A 8 18.63 -10.69 20.82
CA ASP A 8 18.09 -11.69 19.90
C ASP A 8 17.55 -10.97 18.64
N PRO A 9 18.10 -11.24 17.45
CA PRO A 9 17.65 -10.60 16.21
C PRO A 9 16.16 -10.83 15.92
N ARG A 10 15.60 -11.96 16.34
CA ARG A 10 14.18 -12.28 16.16
C ARG A 10 13.31 -11.32 16.96
N ARG A 11 13.64 -11.11 18.22
CA ARG A 11 12.90 -10.19 19.08
C ARG A 11 12.95 -8.76 18.58
N VAL A 12 14.11 -8.29 18.12
CA VAL A 12 14.25 -6.94 17.53
C VAL A 12 13.40 -6.81 16.28
N ARG A 13 13.37 -7.84 15.44
CA ARG A 13 12.54 -7.88 14.22
C ARG A 13 11.06 -7.79 14.54
N GLU A 14 10.59 -8.53 15.54
CA GLU A 14 9.21 -8.48 16.01
C GLU A 14 8.85 -7.09 16.58
N GLU A 15 9.70 -6.52 17.41
CA GLU A 15 9.49 -5.19 17.99
C GLU A 15 9.44 -4.09 16.89
N ILE A 16 10.30 -4.19 15.86
CA ILE A 16 10.25 -3.28 14.70
C ILE A 16 8.95 -3.48 13.91
N ALA A 17 8.51 -4.73 13.70
CA ALA A 17 7.27 -5.03 12.98
C ALA A 17 6.05 -4.47 13.71
N GLN A 18 5.95 -4.63 15.01
CA GLN A 18 4.86 -4.09 15.83
C GLN A 18 4.82 -2.55 15.79
N SER A 19 5.98 -1.91 15.94
CA SER A 19 6.08 -0.46 15.83
C SER A 19 5.73 0.05 14.43
N ALA A 20 6.19 -0.64 13.38
CA ALA A 20 5.85 -0.31 12.00
C ALA A 20 4.35 -0.47 11.72
N ALA A 21 3.74 -1.55 12.18
CA ALA A 21 2.30 -1.79 12.06
C ALA A 21 1.48 -0.67 12.71
N ARG A 22 1.86 -0.24 13.90
CA ARG A 22 1.23 0.89 14.57
C ARG A 22 1.35 2.19 13.77
N LEU A 23 2.53 2.50 13.23
CA LEU A 23 2.76 3.68 12.41
C LEU A 23 1.94 3.67 11.11
N ILE A 24 1.74 2.49 10.52
CA ILE A 24 0.86 2.33 9.35
C ILE A 24 -0.60 2.60 9.75
N ALA A 25 -1.06 1.98 10.83
CA ALA A 25 -2.45 2.08 11.27
C ALA A 25 -2.84 3.48 11.76
N GLU A 26 -1.95 4.17 12.47
CA GLU A 26 -2.22 5.48 13.09
C GLU A 26 -1.85 6.66 12.20
N ASP A 27 -0.71 6.58 11.52
CA ASP A 27 -0.12 7.69 10.75
C ASP A 27 -0.28 7.52 9.23
N GLY A 28 -0.74 6.37 8.76
CA GLY A 28 -0.91 6.10 7.32
C GLY A 28 0.40 6.00 6.55
N LEU A 29 1.51 5.66 7.19
CA LEU A 29 2.80 5.48 6.52
C LEU A 29 2.78 4.26 5.60
N ASP A 30 3.55 4.31 4.52
CA ASP A 30 3.85 3.13 3.72
C ASP A 30 4.77 2.15 4.45
N TYR A 31 4.86 0.91 3.99
CA TYR A 31 5.65 -0.14 4.64
C TYR A 31 7.14 0.24 4.78
N ALA A 32 7.71 0.83 3.75
CA ALA A 32 9.12 1.21 3.75
C ALA A 32 9.40 2.36 4.74
N GLY A 33 8.54 3.38 4.75
CA GLY A 33 8.61 4.51 5.67
C GLY A 33 8.40 4.10 7.12
N ALA A 34 7.39 3.27 7.38
CA ALA A 34 7.09 2.74 8.71
C ALA A 34 8.25 1.90 9.25
N LYS A 35 8.80 1.00 8.43
CA LYS A 35 9.96 0.16 8.78
C LYS A 35 11.18 1.00 9.15
N ARG A 36 11.52 2.01 8.33
CA ARG A 36 12.66 2.91 8.62
C ARG A 36 12.45 3.69 9.90
N LYS A 37 11.25 4.27 10.10
CA LYS A 37 10.92 5.06 11.29
C LYS A 37 10.94 4.18 12.55
N ALA A 38 10.34 2.99 12.50
CA ALA A 38 10.33 2.04 13.61
C ALA A 38 11.76 1.58 13.99
N ALA A 39 12.57 1.22 13.00
CA ALA A 39 13.97 0.82 13.23
C ALA A 39 14.79 1.95 13.88
N ARG A 40 14.61 3.19 13.41
CA ARG A 40 15.28 4.36 14.00
C ARG A 40 14.84 4.63 15.43
N GLN A 41 13.55 4.49 15.72
CA GLN A 41 13.03 4.68 17.08
C GLN A 41 13.58 3.65 18.07
N LEU A 42 13.74 2.40 17.62
CA LEU A 42 14.20 1.31 18.48
C LEU A 42 15.73 1.24 18.62
N LEU A 43 16.45 1.47 17.53
CA LEU A 43 17.89 1.22 17.43
C LEU A 43 18.75 2.50 17.28
N GLY A 44 18.09 3.66 17.17
CA GLY A 44 18.75 4.93 16.87
C GLY A 44 19.19 5.03 15.40
N ASP A 45 20.06 6.00 15.13
CA ASP A 45 20.54 6.29 13.76
C ASP A 45 21.66 5.34 13.27
N THR A 46 21.84 4.22 13.93
CA THR A 46 22.83 3.22 13.51
C THR A 46 22.35 2.45 12.28
N ARG A 47 23.29 2.08 11.40
CA ARG A 47 22.98 1.23 10.26
C ARG A 47 22.52 -0.14 10.74
N VAL A 48 21.26 -0.45 10.47
CA VAL A 48 20.65 -1.72 10.89
C VAL A 48 21.00 -2.82 9.88
N ALA A 49 21.50 -3.96 10.37
CA ALA A 49 21.73 -5.12 9.52
C ALA A 49 20.40 -5.65 8.97
N GLY A 50 20.39 -6.09 7.70
CA GLY A 50 19.17 -6.56 7.03
C GLY A 50 18.44 -7.70 7.75
N GLU A 51 19.18 -8.55 8.44
CA GLU A 51 18.63 -9.66 9.25
C GLU A 51 17.75 -9.21 10.44
N TRP A 52 17.89 -7.95 10.87
CA TRP A 52 17.14 -7.33 11.96
C TRP A 52 15.87 -6.63 11.49
N LEU A 53 15.72 -6.46 10.18
CA LEU A 53 14.55 -5.81 9.61
C LEU A 53 13.45 -6.85 9.31
N PRO A 54 12.19 -6.58 9.68
CA PRO A 54 11.06 -7.44 9.32
C PRO A 54 10.81 -7.39 7.80
N ASP A 55 10.34 -8.49 7.25
CA ASP A 55 9.72 -8.49 5.94
C ASP A 55 8.32 -7.85 5.99
N ASN A 56 7.71 -7.68 4.84
CA ASN A 56 6.39 -7.05 4.77
C ASN A 56 5.30 -7.99 5.28
N ASP A 57 5.48 -9.30 5.18
CA ASP A 57 4.50 -10.29 5.64
C ASP A 57 4.36 -10.25 7.16
N LEU A 58 5.49 -10.16 7.88
CA LEU A 58 5.46 -10.01 9.34
C LEU A 58 4.81 -8.68 9.76
N ILE A 59 5.10 -7.59 9.05
CA ILE A 59 4.44 -6.29 9.33
C ILE A 59 2.94 -6.38 9.07
N GLU A 60 2.52 -7.05 8.00
CA GLU A 60 1.11 -7.24 7.67
C GLU A 60 0.39 -8.06 8.74
N GLU A 61 1.00 -9.12 9.25
CA GLU A 61 0.45 -9.92 10.35
C GLU A 61 0.25 -9.08 11.63
N GLU A 62 1.27 -8.34 12.04
CA GLU A 62 1.20 -7.42 13.19
C GLU A 62 0.16 -6.31 12.97
N LEU A 63 0.04 -5.81 11.73
CA LEU A 63 -0.97 -4.81 11.38
C LEU A 63 -2.39 -5.37 11.51
N ARG A 64 -2.64 -6.61 11.07
CA ARG A 64 -3.94 -7.28 11.24
C ARG A 64 -4.30 -7.41 12.72
N GLU A 65 -3.36 -7.83 13.54
CA GLU A 65 -3.58 -7.93 14.99
C GLU A 65 -3.84 -6.56 15.62
N TYR A 66 -3.07 -5.55 15.24
CA TYR A 66 -3.27 -4.18 15.74
C TYR A 66 -4.67 -3.64 15.40
N LEU A 67 -5.09 -3.79 14.15
CA LEU A 67 -6.42 -3.33 13.71
C LEU A 67 -7.54 -4.06 14.43
N ALA A 68 -7.42 -5.38 14.65
CA ALA A 68 -8.41 -6.17 15.37
C ALA A 68 -8.52 -5.76 16.84
N LEU A 69 -7.40 -5.39 17.47
CA LEU A 69 -7.37 -4.98 18.88
C LEU A 69 -7.85 -3.54 19.11
N PHE A 70 -7.46 -2.61 18.23
CA PHE A 70 -7.62 -1.17 18.48
C PHE A 70 -8.60 -0.45 17.54
N GLN A 71 -8.92 -1.03 16.38
CA GLN A 71 -9.81 -0.44 15.37
C GLN A 71 -10.94 -1.37 14.94
N SER A 72 -11.30 -2.35 15.74
CA SER A 72 -12.35 -3.33 15.42
C SER A 72 -13.73 -2.71 15.16
N ASP A 73 -14.02 -1.56 15.75
CA ASP A 73 -15.31 -0.87 15.61
C ASP A 73 -15.42 -0.05 14.32
N THR A 74 -14.29 0.39 13.75
CA THR A 74 -14.29 1.36 12.62
C THR A 74 -13.66 0.78 11.35
N GLN A 75 -12.63 -0.02 11.47
CA GLN A 75 -11.85 -0.53 10.34
C GLN A 75 -12.69 -1.38 9.35
N PRO A 76 -13.59 -2.28 9.77
CA PRO A 76 -14.39 -3.06 8.83
C PRO A 76 -15.29 -2.21 7.92
N ASP A 77 -15.88 -1.16 8.44
CA ASP A 77 -16.73 -0.25 7.68
C ASP A 77 -15.91 0.62 6.71
N GLU A 78 -14.75 1.11 7.15
CA GLU A 78 -13.82 1.85 6.29
C GLU A 78 -13.29 0.96 5.16
N LEU A 79 -12.92 -0.28 5.44
CA LEU A 79 -12.49 -1.24 4.42
C LEU A 79 -13.59 -1.49 3.40
N ARG A 80 -14.83 -1.68 3.85
CA ARG A 80 -15.98 -1.87 2.96
C ARG A 80 -16.17 -0.66 2.06
N ARG A 81 -16.14 0.55 2.63
CA ARG A 81 -16.27 1.80 1.87
C ARG A 81 -15.18 1.93 0.79
N LEU A 82 -13.93 1.67 1.14
CA LEU A 82 -12.82 1.72 0.20
C LEU A 82 -12.94 0.66 -0.91
N ARG A 83 -13.42 -0.53 -0.58
CA ARG A 83 -13.70 -1.59 -1.57
C ARG A 83 -14.82 -1.23 -2.54
N GLU A 84 -15.86 -0.57 -2.07
CA GLU A 84 -16.95 -0.08 -2.93
C GLU A 84 -16.45 0.98 -3.91
N ILE A 85 -15.63 1.92 -3.45
CA ILE A 85 -15.02 2.96 -4.29
C ILE A 85 -14.04 2.33 -5.30
N ALA A 86 -13.21 1.39 -4.84
CA ALA A 86 -12.30 0.65 -5.72
C ALA A 86 -13.06 -0.09 -6.82
N LEU A 87 -14.15 -0.75 -6.47
CA LEU A 87 -15.00 -1.47 -7.43
C LEU A 87 -15.65 -0.51 -8.45
N ASP A 88 -16.11 0.67 -8.03
CA ASP A 88 -16.64 1.68 -8.94
C ASP A 88 -15.57 2.13 -9.96
N TRP A 89 -14.36 2.39 -9.49
CA TRP A 89 -13.26 2.75 -10.38
C TRP A 89 -12.80 1.60 -11.27
N MET A 90 -12.80 0.36 -10.78
CA MET A 90 -12.53 -0.81 -11.63
C MET A 90 -13.57 -0.97 -12.74
N ARG A 91 -14.84 -0.67 -12.49
CA ARG A 91 -15.89 -0.65 -13.51
C ARG A 91 -15.66 0.45 -14.55
N ARG A 92 -15.27 1.64 -14.12
CA ARG A 92 -14.95 2.75 -15.05
C ARG A 92 -13.74 2.42 -15.93
N LEU A 93 -12.76 1.72 -15.39
CA LEU A 93 -11.52 1.33 -16.07
C LEU A 93 -11.60 -0.07 -16.71
N ALA A 94 -12.80 -0.66 -16.85
CA ALA A 94 -12.98 -2.06 -17.24
C ALA A 94 -12.25 -2.45 -18.53
N GLU A 95 -12.17 -1.56 -19.51
CA GLU A 95 -11.47 -1.79 -20.77
C GLU A 95 -9.93 -1.90 -20.65
N PHE A 96 -9.38 -1.48 -19.50
CA PHE A 96 -7.94 -1.49 -19.23
C PHE A 96 -7.51 -2.62 -18.29
N ASN A 97 -8.34 -3.64 -18.09
CA ASN A 97 -8.08 -4.79 -17.22
C ASN A 97 -7.61 -4.37 -15.81
N PRO A 98 -8.46 -3.70 -15.00
CA PRO A 98 -8.07 -3.21 -13.69
C PRO A 98 -8.04 -4.32 -12.64
N TYR A 99 -7.06 -4.24 -11.75
CA TYR A 99 -6.92 -5.08 -10.57
C TYR A 99 -6.66 -4.22 -9.35
N VAL A 100 -7.31 -4.53 -8.24
CA VAL A 100 -7.02 -3.88 -6.94
C VAL A 100 -5.84 -4.58 -6.29
N THR A 101 -4.99 -3.81 -5.59
CA THR A 101 -3.82 -4.31 -4.86
C THR A 101 -3.70 -3.64 -3.49
N GLY A 102 -2.72 -4.05 -2.72
CA GLY A 102 -2.37 -3.44 -1.44
C GLY A 102 -3.40 -3.66 -0.33
N ALA A 103 -3.49 -2.69 0.58
CA ALA A 103 -4.26 -2.82 1.81
C ALA A 103 -5.77 -3.04 1.60
N VAL A 104 -6.34 -2.47 0.53
CA VAL A 104 -7.75 -2.67 0.19
C VAL A 104 -8.01 -4.12 -0.23
N LEU A 105 -7.09 -4.72 -0.99
CA LEU A 105 -7.17 -6.13 -1.36
C LEU A 105 -6.97 -7.04 -0.16
N ASN A 106 -5.87 -6.87 0.58
CA ASN A 106 -5.47 -7.77 1.66
C ASN A 106 -6.30 -7.60 2.95
N GLY A 107 -7.14 -6.58 3.05
CA GLY A 107 -8.06 -6.35 4.16
C GLY A 107 -7.49 -5.52 5.31
N THR A 108 -6.31 -4.92 5.16
CA THR A 108 -5.68 -4.07 6.20
C THR A 108 -5.92 -2.58 6.02
N ALA A 109 -6.72 -2.17 5.03
CA ALA A 109 -7.06 -0.77 4.81
C ALA A 109 -7.93 -0.20 5.93
N ASN A 110 -7.68 1.06 6.26
CA ASN A 110 -8.44 1.86 7.22
C ASN A 110 -8.65 3.29 6.71
N ALA A 111 -9.08 4.20 7.59
CA ALA A 111 -9.36 5.60 7.26
C ALA A 111 -8.14 6.38 6.67
N HIS A 112 -6.92 5.91 6.88
CA HIS A 112 -5.68 6.51 6.38
C HIS A 112 -5.18 5.87 5.08
N SER A 113 -5.88 4.87 4.55
CA SER A 113 -5.43 4.12 3.38
C SER A 113 -5.92 4.73 2.09
N ASP A 114 -5.06 4.69 1.07
CA ASP A 114 -5.40 4.98 -0.31
C ASP A 114 -5.79 3.70 -1.07
N ILE A 115 -6.37 3.88 -2.24
CA ILE A 115 -6.73 2.79 -3.15
C ILE A 115 -5.64 2.64 -4.20
N HIS A 116 -5.10 1.44 -4.36
CA HIS A 116 -4.11 1.10 -5.36
C HIS A 116 -4.70 0.15 -6.39
N LEU A 117 -4.68 0.58 -7.64
CA LEU A 117 -5.12 -0.19 -8.80
C LEU A 117 -3.94 -0.42 -9.76
N GLN A 118 -4.00 -1.51 -10.48
CA GLN A 118 -3.12 -1.82 -11.61
C GLN A 118 -3.97 -1.96 -12.85
N THR A 119 -3.52 -1.43 -13.99
CA THR A 119 -4.16 -1.63 -15.29
C THR A 119 -3.18 -2.29 -16.25
N PHE A 120 -3.70 -3.11 -17.15
CA PHE A 120 -2.91 -3.89 -18.11
C PHE A 120 -3.48 -3.69 -19.51
N THR A 121 -2.77 -2.96 -20.35
CA THR A 121 -3.22 -2.59 -21.68
C THR A 121 -2.07 -2.51 -22.66
N ASP A 122 -2.34 -2.68 -23.95
CA ASP A 122 -1.34 -2.60 -25.01
C ASP A 122 -0.74 -1.20 -25.12
N ASN A 123 -1.55 -0.16 -24.85
CA ASN A 123 -1.11 1.21 -24.79
C ASN A 123 -1.42 1.83 -23.41
N PRO A 124 -0.48 1.81 -22.46
CA PRO A 124 -0.70 2.37 -21.11
C PRO A 124 -1.15 3.84 -21.10
N LYS A 125 -0.80 4.63 -22.12
CA LYS A 125 -1.21 6.03 -22.23
C LYS A 125 -2.72 6.22 -22.42
N ASP A 126 -3.44 5.20 -22.87
CA ASP A 126 -4.90 5.28 -23.05
C ASP A 126 -5.62 5.49 -21.71
N VAL A 127 -5.08 5.00 -20.62
CA VAL A 127 -5.61 5.23 -19.27
C VAL A 127 -5.52 6.72 -18.91
N ALA A 128 -4.37 7.35 -19.18
CA ALA A 128 -4.18 8.78 -18.95
C ALA A 128 -5.17 9.63 -19.76
N ILE A 129 -5.34 9.28 -21.04
CA ILE A 129 -6.31 9.96 -21.94
C ILE A 129 -7.73 9.79 -21.42
N TYR A 130 -8.09 8.59 -20.95
CA TYR A 130 -9.42 8.35 -20.37
C TYR A 130 -9.66 9.24 -19.15
N LEU A 131 -8.71 9.34 -18.22
CA LEU A 131 -8.85 10.20 -17.04
C LEU A 131 -9.00 11.67 -17.41
N LEU A 132 -8.23 12.16 -18.36
CA LEU A 132 -8.37 13.55 -18.87
C LEU A 132 -9.74 13.79 -19.47
N ASN A 133 -10.27 12.86 -20.25
CA ASN A 133 -11.63 12.96 -20.84
C ASN A 133 -12.73 12.92 -19.78
N GLN A 134 -12.46 12.37 -18.60
CA GLN A 134 -13.37 12.40 -17.45
C GLN A 134 -13.16 13.64 -16.56
N ASN A 135 -12.34 14.60 -16.98
CA ASN A 135 -11.95 15.79 -16.21
C ASN A 135 -11.27 15.44 -14.86
N VAL A 136 -10.57 14.32 -14.79
CA VAL A 136 -9.76 13.93 -13.64
C VAL A 136 -8.35 14.48 -13.82
N GLN A 137 -7.95 15.37 -12.91
CA GLN A 137 -6.56 15.84 -12.83
C GLN A 137 -5.74 14.83 -12.02
N TYR A 138 -4.58 14.48 -12.52
CA TYR A 138 -3.69 13.51 -11.89
C TYR A 138 -2.24 13.98 -11.90
N ASP A 139 -1.48 13.51 -10.94
CA ASP A 139 -0.02 13.59 -10.91
C ASP A 139 0.59 12.30 -11.45
N VAL A 140 1.74 12.41 -12.11
CA VAL A 140 2.49 11.26 -12.63
C VAL A 140 3.69 11.02 -11.74
N SER A 141 3.87 9.79 -11.31
CA SER A 141 5.06 9.31 -10.61
C SER A 141 5.52 7.98 -11.21
N GLU A 142 6.74 7.59 -10.88
CA GLU A 142 7.27 6.27 -11.23
C GLU A 142 7.24 5.38 -9.99
N THR A 143 6.75 4.16 -10.15
CA THR A 143 6.75 3.13 -9.13
C THR A 143 7.44 1.87 -9.66
N ARG A 144 8.05 1.11 -8.75
CA ARG A 144 8.75 -0.10 -9.13
C ARG A 144 7.79 -1.15 -9.71
N HIS A 145 8.14 -1.70 -10.83
CA HIS A 145 7.42 -2.82 -11.44
C HIS A 145 7.36 -4.01 -10.47
N PHE A 146 6.20 -4.67 -10.33
CA PHE A 146 6.02 -5.78 -9.39
C PHE A 146 6.98 -6.95 -9.62
N ALA A 147 7.42 -7.17 -10.87
CA ALA A 147 8.40 -8.20 -11.23
C ALA A 147 9.84 -7.67 -11.27
N GLY A 148 10.12 -6.45 -10.81
CA GLY A 148 11.46 -5.86 -10.80
C GLY A 148 12.00 -5.49 -12.17
N ARG A 149 11.15 -5.32 -13.19
CA ARG A 149 11.55 -5.00 -14.58
C ARG A 149 11.62 -3.48 -14.82
N GLY A 150 12.26 -2.74 -13.93
CA GLY A 150 12.32 -1.29 -14.01
C GLY A 150 11.16 -0.62 -13.28
N ASP A 151 10.78 0.56 -13.74
CA ASP A 151 9.71 1.35 -13.16
C ASP A 151 8.53 1.48 -14.13
N VAL A 152 7.34 1.66 -13.59
CA VAL A 152 6.11 1.93 -14.34
C VAL A 152 5.53 3.27 -13.91
N GLU A 153 4.88 3.97 -14.84
CA GLU A 153 4.15 5.18 -14.53
C GLU A 153 2.94 4.86 -13.64
N THR A 154 2.72 5.70 -12.65
CA THR A 154 1.54 5.65 -11.77
C THR A 154 0.84 7.00 -11.81
N LEU A 155 -0.45 6.97 -12.12
CA LEU A 155 -1.30 8.13 -12.13
C LEU A 155 -2.01 8.23 -10.77
N SER A 156 -1.83 9.35 -10.08
CA SER A 156 -2.37 9.57 -8.73
C SER A 156 -3.30 10.76 -8.70
N PHE A 157 -4.47 10.59 -8.12
CA PHE A 157 -5.46 11.66 -8.01
C PHE A 157 -6.29 11.51 -6.73
N LEU A 158 -6.90 12.61 -6.32
CA LEU A 158 -7.85 12.63 -5.22
C LEU A 158 -9.27 12.46 -5.76
N TRP A 159 -10.00 11.52 -5.21
CA TRP A 159 -11.39 11.25 -5.54
C TRP A 159 -12.30 11.51 -4.35
N ARG A 160 -13.37 12.26 -4.59
CA ARG A 160 -14.40 12.53 -3.60
C ARG A 160 -15.73 11.97 -4.10
N PRO A 161 -16.20 10.84 -3.53
CA PRO A 161 -17.44 10.22 -3.99
C PRO A 161 -18.67 11.12 -3.85
N ARG A 162 -18.71 11.92 -2.77
CA ARG A 162 -19.76 12.90 -2.48
C ARG A 162 -19.13 14.13 -1.82
N ARG A 163 -19.81 15.27 -1.93
CA ARG A 163 -19.32 16.55 -1.38
C ARG A 163 -19.12 16.55 0.14
N ASP A 164 -19.89 15.74 0.85
CA ASP A 164 -19.85 15.57 2.32
C ASP A 164 -18.83 14.54 2.80
N MET A 165 -18.10 13.90 1.89
CA MET A 165 -17.07 12.93 2.21
C MET A 165 -15.67 13.48 2.02
N ASP A 166 -14.71 12.93 2.76
CA ASP A 166 -13.31 13.22 2.55
C ASP A 166 -12.81 12.67 1.21
N ALA A 167 -11.84 13.36 0.63
CA ALA A 167 -11.19 12.89 -0.58
C ALA A 167 -10.29 11.69 -0.27
N ILE A 168 -10.24 10.74 -1.20
CA ILE A 168 -9.46 9.51 -1.10
C ILE A 168 -8.43 9.51 -2.21
N GLY A 169 -7.20 9.16 -1.89
CA GLY A 169 -6.14 8.96 -2.87
C GLY A 169 -6.39 7.69 -3.69
N ILE A 170 -6.32 7.81 -5.00
CA ILE A 170 -6.39 6.69 -5.94
C ILE A 170 -5.13 6.70 -6.77
N HIS A 171 -4.44 5.57 -6.82
CA HIS A 171 -3.19 5.38 -7.54
C HIS A 171 -3.38 4.26 -8.57
N VAL A 172 -3.14 4.56 -9.84
CA VAL A 172 -3.30 3.62 -10.94
C VAL A 172 -1.94 3.39 -11.60
N ALA A 173 -1.36 2.23 -11.36
CA ALA A 173 -0.09 1.82 -11.98
C ALA A 173 -0.36 1.25 -13.37
N LEU A 174 0.41 1.73 -14.37
CA LEU A 174 0.20 1.44 -15.78
C LEU A 174 1.15 0.34 -16.26
N TYR A 175 0.63 -0.86 -16.50
CA TYR A 175 1.38 -2.01 -17.00
C TYR A 175 1.02 -2.32 -18.46
N ALA A 176 1.97 -2.91 -19.18
CA ALA A 176 1.69 -3.50 -20.47
C ALA A 176 0.83 -4.77 -20.34
N SER A 177 0.04 -5.08 -21.36
CA SER A 177 -0.85 -6.27 -21.36
C SER A 177 -0.10 -7.59 -21.15
N ASP A 178 1.13 -7.69 -21.63
CA ASP A 178 2.00 -8.88 -21.45
C ASP A 178 2.36 -9.13 -19.96
N ASP A 179 2.38 -8.10 -19.14
CA ASP A 179 2.69 -8.21 -17.72
C ASP A 179 1.57 -8.90 -16.92
N LEU A 180 0.34 -8.94 -17.44
CA LEU A 180 -0.79 -9.59 -16.78
C LEU A 180 -0.53 -11.06 -16.47
N ARG A 181 0.15 -11.78 -17.36
CA ARG A 181 0.51 -13.19 -17.16
C ARG A 181 1.43 -13.42 -15.96
N GLY A 182 2.20 -12.42 -15.56
CA GLY A 182 3.11 -12.47 -14.40
C GLY A 182 2.47 -11.97 -13.10
N ALA A 183 1.40 -11.16 -13.20
CA ALA A 183 0.70 -10.58 -12.05
C ALA A 183 -0.27 -11.57 -11.40
N VAL A 184 -0.89 -12.45 -12.18
CA VAL A 184 -1.85 -13.45 -11.72
C VAL A 184 -1.13 -14.77 -11.43
N LYS A 185 -0.32 -14.79 -10.39
CA LYS A 185 0.07 -16.06 -9.76
C LYS A 185 -0.88 -16.29 -8.58
N ALA A 186 -1.67 -17.35 -8.75
CA ALA A 186 -2.43 -17.90 -7.65
C ALA A 186 -1.52 -18.32 -6.49
#